data_43abdeb0ca821c6a169d967d053f3d0a
#
_entry.id   43abdeb0ca821c6a169d967d053f3d0a
#
_cell.length_a   1.000
_cell.length_b   1.000
_cell.length_c   1.000
_cell.angle_alpha   90.00
_cell.angle_beta   90.00
_cell.angle_gamma   90.00
#
_symmetry.space_group_name_H-M   'P 1'
#
loop_
_entity.id
_entity.type
_entity.pdbx_description
1 polymer ?
#
loop_
_entity_poly.entity_id
_entity_poly.type
_entity_poly.pdbx_seq_one_letter_code
_entity_poly.pdbx_strand_id
1 'polypeptide(L)'
;MAARGTAVVPTLVNVENFPGFAAAGETKVPAYASTMRRLYARFGAVVRAAFEAGVPVFAGTDAGGGIAHGLIGDEIRALHGAGLPAEAALGAASWTARAWLGLPCIEEGAPADVVVYDADPRADLDVLARPVRMVLRGRVVA
;
A
#
# COMPACT_ATOMS: atom_id res chain seq x y z
N MET A 1 -8.30 9.02 -15.06
CA MET A 1 -7.15 9.15 -14.14
C MET A 1 -5.84 8.98 -14.91
N ALA A 2 -5.58 7.89 -15.59
CA ALA A 2 -4.32 7.65 -16.31
C ALA A 2 -3.89 8.83 -17.21
N ALA A 3 -4.74 9.29 -18.14
CA ALA A 3 -4.42 10.40 -19.06
C ALA A 3 -4.12 11.75 -18.37
N ARG A 4 -4.40 11.89 -17.08
CA ARG A 4 -4.14 13.12 -16.29
C ARG A 4 -3.05 12.93 -15.25
N GLY A 5 -2.39 11.78 -15.20
CA GLY A 5 -1.41 11.46 -14.16
C GLY A 5 -2.00 11.42 -12.73
N THR A 6 -3.32 11.31 -12.59
CA THR A 6 -3.96 11.23 -11.26
C THR A 6 -3.70 9.86 -10.67
N ALA A 7 -3.03 9.82 -9.54
CA ALA A 7 -2.72 8.60 -8.80
C ALA A 7 -3.88 8.15 -7.90
N VAL A 8 -3.83 6.88 -7.48
CA VAL A 8 -4.69 6.31 -6.45
C VAL A 8 -3.84 5.73 -5.32
N VAL A 9 -4.29 5.96 -4.09
CA VAL A 9 -3.76 5.32 -2.88
C VAL A 9 -4.91 4.53 -2.28
N PRO A 10 -4.99 3.21 -2.49
CA PRO A 10 -6.20 2.44 -2.21
C PRO A 10 -6.41 2.12 -0.74
N THR A 11 -5.35 2.13 0.07
CA THR A 11 -5.42 1.80 1.50
C THR A 11 -6.13 0.47 1.78
N LEU A 12 -5.69 -0.60 1.10
CA LEU A 12 -6.33 -1.92 1.17
C LEU A 12 -6.36 -2.47 2.60
N VAL A 13 -5.34 -2.18 3.41
CA VAL A 13 -5.34 -2.57 4.84
C VAL A 13 -6.51 -1.95 5.62
N ASN A 14 -6.98 -0.76 5.23
CA ASN A 14 -8.19 -0.19 5.84
C ASN A 14 -9.46 -0.85 5.30
N VAL A 15 -9.47 -1.25 4.04
CA VAL A 15 -10.61 -1.96 3.41
C VAL A 15 -10.92 -3.28 4.13
N GLU A 16 -9.92 -3.94 4.72
CA GLU A 16 -10.10 -5.15 5.53
C GLU A 16 -11.00 -4.94 6.77
N ASN A 17 -11.22 -3.70 7.21
CA ASN A 17 -12.15 -3.37 8.29
C ASN A 17 -13.61 -3.24 7.82
N PHE A 18 -13.88 -3.19 6.53
CA PHE A 18 -15.24 -2.97 5.99
C PHE A 18 -16.26 -4.03 6.42
N PRO A 19 -15.92 -5.33 6.53
CA PRO A 19 -16.84 -6.31 7.09
C PRO A 19 -17.24 -5.99 8.53
N GLY A 20 -16.31 -5.54 9.37
CA GLY A 20 -16.55 -5.09 10.73
C GLY A 20 -17.49 -3.87 10.79
N PHE A 21 -17.22 -2.88 9.94
CA PHE A 21 -18.09 -1.70 9.82
C PHE A 21 -19.50 -2.07 9.34
N ALA A 22 -19.61 -3.01 8.41
CA ALA A 22 -20.90 -3.52 7.96
C ALA A 22 -21.67 -4.20 9.12
N ALA A 23 -21.01 -5.06 9.89
CA ALA A 23 -21.62 -5.73 11.03
C ALA A 23 -22.09 -4.73 12.10
N ALA A 24 -21.27 -3.74 12.44
CA ALA A 24 -21.61 -2.69 13.40
C ALA A 24 -22.79 -1.82 12.96
N GLY A 25 -22.94 -1.62 11.64
CA GLY A 25 -24.01 -0.81 11.04
C GLY A 25 -25.30 -1.57 10.72
N GLU A 26 -25.32 -2.90 10.86
CA GLU A 26 -26.38 -3.77 10.33
C GLU A 26 -27.79 -3.34 10.72
N THR A 27 -28.03 -3.09 12.01
CA THR A 27 -29.35 -2.74 12.53
C THR A 27 -29.66 -1.27 12.42
N LYS A 28 -28.66 -0.38 12.55
CA LYS A 28 -28.87 1.07 12.61
C LYS A 28 -28.92 1.71 11.23
N VAL A 29 -28.08 1.22 10.30
CA VAL A 29 -27.92 1.79 8.96
C VAL A 29 -27.73 0.66 7.93
N PRO A 30 -28.76 -0.13 7.62
CA PRO A 30 -28.62 -1.31 6.73
C PRO A 30 -28.07 -0.97 5.33
N ALA A 31 -28.39 0.21 4.79
CA ALA A 31 -27.85 0.65 3.49
C ALA A 31 -26.33 0.86 3.53
N TYR A 32 -25.79 1.38 4.64
CA TYR A 32 -24.35 1.51 4.86
C TYR A 32 -23.69 0.12 4.94
N ALA A 33 -24.26 -0.78 5.74
CA ALA A 33 -23.74 -2.14 5.87
C ALA A 33 -23.68 -2.87 4.52
N SER A 34 -24.74 -2.78 3.72
CA SER A 34 -24.81 -3.33 2.36
C SER A 34 -23.72 -2.72 1.46
N THR A 35 -23.52 -1.40 1.55
CA THR A 35 -22.48 -0.68 0.77
C THR A 35 -21.08 -1.14 1.15
N MET A 36 -20.77 -1.25 2.44
CA MET A 36 -19.45 -1.73 2.91
C MET A 36 -19.12 -3.13 2.40
N ARG A 37 -20.07 -4.07 2.47
CA ARG A 37 -19.89 -5.43 1.93
C ARG A 37 -19.63 -5.42 0.42
N ARG A 38 -20.39 -4.62 -0.33
CA ARG A 38 -20.23 -4.51 -1.78
C ARG A 38 -18.88 -3.90 -2.17
N LEU A 39 -18.43 -2.89 -1.44
CA LEU A 39 -17.11 -2.28 -1.64
C LEU A 39 -16.00 -3.28 -1.35
N TYR A 40 -16.04 -3.92 -0.19
CA TYR A 40 -15.08 -4.96 0.19
C TYR A 40 -14.92 -6.03 -0.89
N ALA A 41 -16.05 -6.58 -1.37
CA ALA A 41 -16.04 -7.63 -2.38
C ALA A 41 -15.47 -7.23 -3.75
N ARG A 42 -15.35 -5.94 -4.05
CA ARG A 42 -14.94 -5.43 -5.37
C ARG A 42 -13.64 -4.64 -5.36
N PHE A 43 -13.20 -4.19 -4.20
CA PHE A 43 -12.14 -3.18 -4.13
C PHE A 43 -10.83 -3.65 -4.75
N GLY A 44 -10.37 -4.86 -4.44
CA GLY A 44 -9.16 -5.43 -5.06
C GLY A 44 -9.23 -5.49 -6.58
N ALA A 45 -10.37 -5.92 -7.14
CA ALA A 45 -10.57 -5.95 -8.59
C ALA A 45 -10.54 -4.54 -9.22
N VAL A 46 -11.06 -3.52 -8.52
CA VAL A 46 -11.00 -2.12 -8.96
C VAL A 46 -9.57 -1.61 -8.96
N VAL A 47 -8.79 -1.91 -7.93
CA VAL A 47 -7.37 -1.52 -7.82
C VAL A 47 -6.56 -2.16 -8.95
N ARG A 48 -6.77 -3.46 -9.19
CA ARG A 48 -6.14 -4.17 -10.30
C ARG A 48 -6.49 -3.53 -11.65
N ALA A 49 -7.77 -3.30 -11.92
CA ALA A 49 -8.21 -2.68 -13.17
C ALA A 49 -7.64 -1.26 -13.36
N ALA A 50 -7.51 -0.49 -12.28
CA ALA A 50 -6.86 0.82 -12.32
C ALA A 50 -5.38 0.70 -12.71
N PHE A 51 -4.65 -0.24 -12.09
CA PHE A 51 -3.26 -0.52 -12.43
C PHE A 51 -3.09 -0.96 -13.89
N GLU A 52 -3.90 -1.91 -14.37
CA GLU A 52 -3.90 -2.40 -15.76
C GLU A 52 -4.25 -1.29 -16.77
N ALA A 53 -5.05 -0.31 -16.36
CA ALA A 53 -5.38 0.87 -17.16
C ALA A 53 -4.29 1.97 -17.13
N GLY A 54 -3.13 1.71 -16.50
CA GLY A 54 -2.01 2.65 -16.39
C GLY A 54 -2.25 3.80 -15.41
N VAL A 55 -3.16 3.66 -14.44
CA VAL A 55 -3.30 4.61 -13.33
C VAL A 55 -2.16 4.37 -12.36
N PRO A 56 -1.37 5.40 -11.96
CA PRO A 56 -0.38 5.24 -10.92
C PRO A 56 -1.03 4.80 -9.60
N VAL A 57 -0.54 3.69 -9.03
CA VAL A 57 -1.02 3.14 -7.75
C VAL A 57 0.12 3.26 -6.74
N PHE A 58 -0.16 3.87 -5.59
CA PHE A 58 0.81 3.99 -4.50
C PHE A 58 0.28 3.38 -3.21
N ALA A 59 1.19 2.88 -2.39
CA ALA A 59 0.83 2.29 -1.12
C ALA A 59 0.56 3.38 -0.06
N GLY A 60 -0.47 3.16 0.74
CA GLY A 60 -0.80 3.96 1.91
C GLY A 60 -1.65 3.14 2.86
N THR A 61 -1.62 3.44 4.14
CA THR A 61 -2.27 2.61 5.17
C THR A 61 -3.46 3.28 5.83
N ASP A 62 -3.65 4.59 5.59
CA ASP A 62 -4.64 5.38 6.33
C ASP A 62 -4.43 5.26 7.87
N ALA A 63 -3.14 5.18 8.28
CA ALA A 63 -2.76 5.02 9.68
C ALA A 63 -3.14 6.25 10.50
N GLY A 64 -3.60 5.99 11.70
CA GLY A 64 -4.17 6.96 12.63
C GLY A 64 -5.59 6.58 13.01
N GLY A 65 -6.14 7.15 14.05
CA GLY A 65 -7.48 6.76 14.50
C GLY A 65 -7.59 5.27 14.79
N GLY A 66 -8.33 4.55 13.94
CA GLY A 66 -8.55 3.10 14.08
C GLY A 66 -7.51 2.19 13.43
N ILE A 67 -6.58 2.73 12.65
CA ILE A 67 -5.56 1.95 11.93
C ILE A 67 -4.20 2.15 12.58
N ALA A 68 -3.54 1.06 12.94
CA ALA A 68 -2.21 1.09 13.54
C ALA A 68 -1.16 1.62 12.56
N HIS A 69 -0.11 2.25 13.08
CA HIS A 69 1.08 2.59 12.30
C HIS A 69 1.93 1.34 12.02
N GLY A 70 2.76 1.41 10.96
CA GLY A 70 3.70 0.35 10.63
C GLY A 70 3.19 -0.71 9.66
N LEU A 71 1.98 -0.58 9.13
CA LEU A 71 1.33 -1.56 8.26
C LEU A 71 1.67 -1.43 6.77
N ILE A 72 2.72 -0.70 6.40
CA ILE A 72 3.05 -0.51 4.97
C ILE A 72 3.43 -1.83 4.29
N GLY A 73 4.07 -2.76 5.00
CA GLY A 73 4.36 -4.09 4.48
C GLY A 73 3.09 -4.90 4.20
N ASP A 74 2.06 -4.74 5.04
CA ASP A 74 0.75 -5.36 4.84
C ASP A 74 0.03 -4.78 3.62
N GLU A 75 0.10 -3.46 3.42
CA GLU A 75 -0.44 -2.82 2.23
C GLU A 75 0.24 -3.30 0.94
N ILE A 76 1.57 -3.46 0.94
CA ILE A 76 2.31 -4.03 -0.19
C ILE A 76 1.81 -5.45 -0.51
N ARG A 77 1.65 -6.30 0.52
CA ARG A 77 1.09 -7.65 0.34
C ARG A 77 -0.34 -7.62 -0.17
N ALA A 78 -1.17 -6.70 0.33
CA ALA A 78 -2.55 -6.52 -0.13
C ALA A 78 -2.62 -6.07 -1.59
N LEU A 79 -1.76 -5.14 -2.01
CA LEU A 79 -1.64 -4.73 -3.42
C LEU A 79 -1.24 -5.91 -4.32
N HIS A 80 -0.28 -6.72 -3.89
CA HIS A 80 0.10 -7.93 -4.62
C HIS A 80 -1.05 -8.94 -4.66
N GLY A 81 -1.73 -9.18 -3.55
CA GLY A 81 -2.91 -10.03 -3.46
C GLY A 81 -4.07 -9.54 -4.34
N ALA A 82 -4.20 -8.24 -4.56
CA ALA A 82 -5.14 -7.66 -5.51
C ALA A 82 -4.75 -7.88 -6.99
N GLY A 83 -3.51 -8.36 -7.26
CA GLY A 83 -3.04 -8.74 -8.58
C GLY A 83 -1.97 -7.85 -9.18
N LEU A 84 -1.36 -6.95 -8.43
CA LEU A 84 -0.18 -6.23 -8.88
C LEU A 84 1.05 -7.16 -8.83
N PRO A 85 1.97 -7.10 -9.81
CA PRO A 85 3.28 -7.76 -9.69
C PRO A 85 3.99 -7.33 -8.39
N ALA A 86 4.74 -8.25 -7.76
CA ALA A 86 5.46 -7.96 -6.50
C ALA A 86 6.36 -6.73 -6.62
N GLU A 87 7.09 -6.59 -7.73
CA GLU A 87 7.92 -5.42 -8.00
C GLU A 87 7.12 -4.11 -8.07
N ALA A 88 5.91 -4.14 -8.68
CA ALA A 88 5.04 -2.97 -8.75
C ALA A 88 4.46 -2.60 -7.37
N ALA A 89 4.08 -3.60 -6.58
CA ALA A 89 3.59 -3.39 -5.22
C ALA A 89 4.68 -2.81 -4.29
N LEU A 90 5.92 -3.31 -4.39
CA LEU A 90 7.09 -2.75 -3.70
C LEU A 90 7.39 -1.32 -4.15
N GLY A 91 7.41 -1.09 -5.46
CA GLY A 91 7.62 0.22 -6.06
C GLY A 91 6.59 1.25 -5.58
N ALA A 92 5.33 0.82 -5.42
CA ALA A 92 4.25 1.66 -4.93
C ALA A 92 4.49 2.24 -3.52
N ALA A 93 5.30 1.57 -2.70
CA ALA A 93 5.68 2.02 -1.36
C ALA A 93 7.10 2.62 -1.31
N SER A 94 7.82 2.67 -2.43
CA SER A 94 9.23 3.06 -2.43
C SER A 94 9.59 3.91 -3.65
N TRP A 95 10.29 3.36 -4.63
CA TRP A 95 10.91 4.13 -5.73
C TRP A 95 9.90 4.80 -6.67
N THR A 96 8.78 4.15 -7.02
CA THR A 96 7.79 4.76 -7.91
C THR A 96 7.02 5.89 -7.22
N ALA A 97 6.70 5.75 -5.93
CA ALA A 97 6.10 6.81 -5.14
C ALA A 97 7.05 8.00 -4.98
N ARG A 98 8.34 7.75 -4.68
CA ARG A 98 9.35 8.80 -4.57
C ARG A 98 9.51 9.55 -5.90
N ALA A 99 9.62 8.84 -7.01
CA ALA A 99 9.73 9.44 -8.34
C ALA A 99 8.52 10.32 -8.66
N TRP A 100 7.31 9.86 -8.37
CA TRP A 100 6.09 10.63 -8.59
C TRP A 100 6.04 11.92 -7.74
N LEU A 101 6.59 11.88 -6.52
CA LEU A 101 6.72 13.03 -5.63
C LEU A 101 7.91 13.94 -5.99
N GLY A 102 8.71 13.61 -6.99
CA GLY A 102 9.92 14.36 -7.36
C GLY A 102 11.05 14.18 -6.33
N LEU A 103 11.03 13.11 -5.56
CA LEU A 103 12.07 12.80 -4.57
C LEU A 103 13.12 11.87 -5.18
N PRO A 104 14.42 12.04 -4.84
CA PRO A 104 15.47 11.15 -5.34
C PRO A 104 15.30 9.73 -4.80
N CYS A 105 15.71 8.74 -5.59
CA CYS A 105 15.81 7.35 -5.19
C CYS A 105 17.22 7.04 -4.66
N ILE A 106 17.70 5.80 -4.85
CA ILE A 106 19.08 5.42 -4.49
C ILE A 106 20.00 5.87 -5.63
N GLU A 107 20.61 7.02 -5.44
CA GLU A 107 21.54 7.63 -6.41
C GLU A 107 22.60 8.43 -5.67
N GLU A 108 23.72 8.74 -6.35
CA GLU A 108 24.81 9.50 -5.77
C GLU A 108 24.35 10.91 -5.37
N GLY A 109 24.67 11.32 -4.13
CA GLY A 109 24.27 12.63 -3.57
C GLY A 109 22.87 12.66 -2.97
N ALA A 110 22.05 11.61 -3.14
CA ALA A 110 20.74 11.51 -2.51
C ALA A 110 20.84 11.19 -1.01
N PRO A 111 19.83 11.56 -0.21
CA PRO A 111 19.73 11.09 1.17
C PRO A 111 19.69 9.56 1.23
N ALA A 112 20.50 8.97 2.11
CA ALA A 112 20.51 7.53 2.33
C ALA A 112 19.31 7.14 3.20
N ASP A 113 18.16 6.94 2.55
CA ASP A 113 16.91 6.43 3.13
C ASP A 113 16.68 5.02 2.57
N VAL A 114 17.10 4.00 3.31
CA VAL A 114 17.06 2.61 2.84
C VAL A 114 16.57 1.66 3.92
N VAL A 115 15.89 0.60 3.48
CA VAL A 115 15.55 -0.56 4.31
C VAL A 115 16.26 -1.76 3.72
N VAL A 116 16.98 -2.50 4.56
CA VAL A 116 17.76 -3.68 4.17
C VAL A 116 17.05 -4.93 4.66
N TYR A 117 16.95 -5.92 3.80
CA TYR A 117 16.38 -7.23 4.08
C TYR A 117 17.44 -8.31 3.83
N ASP A 118 17.30 -9.47 4.46
CA ASP A 118 18.17 -10.63 4.31
C ASP A 118 17.88 -11.48 3.07
N ALA A 119 16.72 -11.25 2.43
CA ALA A 119 16.32 -11.88 1.18
C ALA A 119 15.66 -10.87 0.23
N ASP A 120 15.52 -11.26 -1.04
CA ASP A 120 14.90 -10.41 -2.05
C ASP A 120 13.39 -10.32 -1.84
N PRO A 121 12.85 -9.14 -1.47
CA PRO A 121 11.41 -8.97 -1.25
C PRO A 121 10.57 -9.12 -2.53
N ARG A 122 11.18 -9.13 -3.72
CA ARG A 122 10.45 -9.41 -4.97
C ARG A 122 10.12 -10.90 -5.12
N ALA A 123 10.93 -11.76 -4.49
CA ALA A 123 10.70 -13.20 -4.47
C ALA A 123 9.76 -13.61 -3.34
N ASP A 124 9.83 -12.94 -2.19
CA ASP A 124 9.02 -13.22 -1.01
C ASP A 124 8.72 -11.91 -0.25
N LEU A 125 7.46 -11.46 -0.32
CA LEU A 125 7.01 -10.24 0.37
C LEU A 125 6.94 -10.39 1.90
N ASP A 126 7.00 -11.60 2.45
CA ASP A 126 6.93 -11.80 3.90
C ASP A 126 8.21 -11.33 4.61
N VAL A 127 9.32 -11.18 3.88
CA VAL A 127 10.55 -10.59 4.42
C VAL A 127 10.36 -9.14 4.85
N LEU A 128 9.37 -8.43 4.31
CA LEU A 128 9.07 -7.04 4.68
C LEU A 128 8.71 -6.87 6.16
N ALA A 129 8.24 -7.92 6.82
CA ALA A 129 7.93 -7.91 8.24
C ALA A 129 9.19 -7.88 9.14
N ARG A 130 10.37 -8.17 8.58
CA ARG A 130 11.61 -8.35 9.35
C ARG A 130 12.79 -7.67 8.66
N PRO A 131 12.82 -6.33 8.64
CA PRO A 131 13.98 -5.62 8.12
C PRO A 131 15.22 -5.92 8.98
N VAL A 132 16.35 -6.17 8.32
CA VAL A 132 17.64 -6.35 9.00
C VAL A 132 18.19 -5.02 9.49
N ARG A 133 17.94 -3.95 8.73
CA ARG A 133 18.39 -2.61 9.08
C ARG A 133 17.54 -1.53 8.40
N MET A 134 17.31 -0.46 9.12
CA MET A 134 16.71 0.75 8.58
C MET A 134 17.68 1.93 8.73
N VAL A 135 17.87 2.65 7.64
CA VAL A 135 18.71 3.85 7.59
C VAL A 135 17.83 5.02 7.17
N LEU A 136 17.86 6.10 7.93
CA LEU A 136 17.15 7.33 7.63
C LEU A 136 18.15 8.48 7.61
N ARG A 137 18.26 9.17 6.48
CA ARG A 137 19.20 10.29 6.27
C ARG A 137 20.64 9.92 6.68
N GLY A 138 21.07 8.72 6.27
CA GLY A 138 22.41 8.20 6.58
C GLY A 138 22.63 7.71 8.01
N ARG A 139 21.59 7.71 8.87
CA ARG A 139 21.68 7.20 10.25
C ARG A 139 20.92 5.89 10.37
N VAL A 140 21.56 4.89 11.00
CA VAL A 140 20.88 3.66 11.37
C VAL A 140 19.87 3.97 12.47
N VAL A 141 18.59 3.60 12.26
CA VAL A 141 17.48 3.86 13.20
C VAL A 141 16.87 2.58 13.74
N ALA A 142 17.09 1.45 13.06
CA ALA A 142 16.74 0.10 13.51
C ALA A 142 17.61 -0.93 12.77
#